data_436cf10511b4eccdd6c4d99a2fefe6b4
#
_entry.id   436cf10511b4eccdd6c4d99a2fefe6b4
#
_cell.length_a   1.000
_cell.length_b   1.000
_cell.length_c   1.000
_cell.angle_alpha   90.00
_cell.angle_beta   90.00
_cell.angle_gamma   90.00
#
_symmetry.space_group_name_H-M   'P 1'
#
loop_
_entity.id
_entity.type
_entity.pdbx_description
1 polymer ?
#
loop_
_entity_poly.entity_id
_entity_poly.type
_entity_poly.pdbx_seq_one_letter_code
_entity_poly.pdbx_strand_id
1 'polypeptide(L)'
;MELRTANVVRYIMPLREGGSLPALAEADDEYKYVVKFRGAGHGTKALIAELIGGEIARALGFRVPELVFLNLDEAFGRTEGDEEIQDLLQASRGLNLGLHFLSGALTFDPVINKVGEKLASQIVWLDALLTNVDRTTRNTNMLMWH
;
A
#
# COMPACT_ATOMS: atom_id res chain seq x y z
N MET A 1 -15.72 -11.35 1.94
CA MET A 1 -14.75 -10.26 1.71
C MET A 1 -15.26 -9.39 0.57
N GLU A 2 -15.67 -8.20 0.87
CA GLU A 2 -16.12 -7.22 -0.12
C GLU A 2 -15.23 -5.99 0.00
N LEU A 3 -14.48 -5.70 -1.06
CA LEU A 3 -13.61 -4.53 -1.11
C LEU A 3 -14.35 -3.37 -1.76
N ARG A 4 -14.31 -2.21 -1.10
CA ARG A 4 -14.85 -0.97 -1.67
C ARG A 4 -14.03 -0.54 -2.87
N THR A 5 -14.68 0.12 -3.80
CA THR A 5 -14.04 0.81 -4.92
C THR A 5 -14.28 2.31 -4.79
N ALA A 6 -13.24 3.11 -4.95
CA ALA A 6 -13.32 4.56 -4.99
C ALA A 6 -12.55 5.08 -6.21
N ASN A 7 -12.80 6.34 -6.58
CA ASN A 7 -12.12 6.98 -7.70
C ASN A 7 -11.10 7.98 -7.17
N VAL A 8 -9.89 7.95 -7.71
CA VAL A 8 -8.86 8.94 -7.37
C VAL A 8 -9.25 10.28 -7.96
N VAL A 9 -9.30 11.32 -7.12
CA VAL A 9 -9.65 12.68 -7.52
C VAL A 9 -8.46 13.63 -7.48
N ARG A 10 -7.43 13.30 -6.68
CA ARG A 10 -6.24 14.15 -6.56
C ARG A 10 -5.00 13.33 -6.23
N TYR A 11 -3.95 13.51 -7.02
CA TYR A 11 -2.60 13.04 -6.71
C TYR A 11 -1.93 14.07 -5.80
N ILE A 12 -1.50 13.65 -4.60
CA ILE A 12 -0.92 14.58 -3.62
C ILE A 12 0.59 14.62 -3.75
N MET A 13 1.26 13.47 -3.58
CA MET A 13 2.71 13.39 -3.62
C MET A 13 3.19 11.94 -3.80
N PRO A 14 4.36 11.75 -4.43
CA PRO A 14 4.98 10.43 -4.45
C PRO A 14 5.51 10.07 -3.05
N LEU A 15 5.46 8.80 -2.73
CA LEU A 15 6.09 8.22 -1.55
C LEU A 15 7.32 7.44 -2.01
N ARG A 16 8.49 7.93 -1.68
CA ARG A 16 9.75 7.32 -2.13
C ARG A 16 10.16 6.17 -1.21
N GLU A 17 9.35 5.12 -1.22
CA GLU A 17 9.60 3.88 -0.48
C GLU A 17 9.76 2.71 -1.46
N GLY A 18 10.98 2.24 -1.63
CA GLY A 18 11.27 1.15 -2.55
C GLY A 18 11.19 1.54 -4.02
N GLY A 19 11.23 0.55 -4.92
CA GLY A 19 11.29 0.75 -6.37
C GLY A 19 9.94 0.91 -7.08
N SER A 20 8.81 0.90 -6.38
CA SER A 20 7.47 0.89 -6.98
C SER A 20 6.77 2.25 -7.02
N LEU A 21 7.38 3.29 -6.48
CA LEU A 21 6.90 4.67 -6.47
C LEU A 21 5.39 4.81 -6.11
N PRO A 22 4.95 4.31 -4.94
CA PRO A 22 3.58 4.52 -4.50
C PRO A 22 3.32 6.00 -4.26
N ALA A 23 2.05 6.40 -4.17
CA ALA A 23 1.68 7.79 -3.97
C ALA A 23 0.62 7.97 -2.89
N LEU A 24 0.65 9.14 -2.27
CA LEU A 24 -0.48 9.61 -1.47
C LEU A 24 -1.48 10.28 -2.42
N ALA A 25 -2.72 9.83 -2.37
CA ALA A 25 -3.80 10.37 -3.19
C ALA A 25 -5.10 10.49 -2.40
N GLU A 26 -5.98 11.39 -2.86
CA GLU A 26 -7.32 11.55 -2.32
C GLU A 26 -8.33 10.93 -3.29
N ALA A 27 -9.32 10.26 -2.74
CA ALA A 27 -10.40 9.66 -3.51
C ALA A 27 -11.72 10.42 -3.33
N ASP A 28 -12.72 10.06 -4.13
CA ASP A 28 -14.04 10.69 -4.14
C ASP A 28 -14.89 10.40 -2.89
N ASP A 29 -14.43 9.53 -2.02
CA ASP A 29 -14.99 9.29 -0.67
C ASP A 29 -14.41 10.22 0.41
N GLU A 30 -13.60 11.21 0.01
CA GLU A 30 -12.93 12.21 0.87
C GLU A 30 -11.79 11.63 1.74
N TYR A 31 -11.49 10.34 1.60
CA TYR A 31 -10.35 9.73 2.30
C TYR A 31 -9.07 9.78 1.48
N LYS A 32 -7.96 9.70 2.19
CA LYS A 32 -6.62 9.58 1.60
C LYS A 32 -6.15 8.13 1.63
N TYR A 33 -5.43 7.77 0.58
CA TYR A 33 -4.91 6.42 0.41
C TYR A 33 -3.46 6.45 -0.04
N VAL A 34 -2.71 5.44 0.39
CA VAL A 34 -1.46 5.07 -0.26
C VAL A 34 -1.82 4.23 -1.47
N VAL A 35 -1.60 4.77 -2.66
CA VAL A 35 -1.91 4.09 -3.92
C VAL A 35 -0.70 3.30 -4.37
N LYS A 36 -0.91 2.04 -4.66
CA LYS A 36 0.06 1.17 -5.30
C LYS A 36 -0.38 0.90 -6.72
N PHE A 37 0.44 1.35 -7.65
CA PHE A 37 0.08 1.43 -9.06
C PHE A 37 0.31 0.12 -9.80
N ARG A 38 -0.67 -0.26 -10.62
CA ARG A 38 -0.62 -1.44 -11.47
C ARG A 38 0.51 -1.37 -12.50
N GLY A 39 0.80 -0.17 -12.99
CA GLY A 39 1.86 0.07 -13.98
C GLY A 39 3.27 0.15 -13.39
N ALA A 40 3.44 0.02 -12.07
CA ALA A 40 4.77 -0.03 -11.45
C ALA A 40 5.54 -1.30 -11.80
N GLY A 41 6.85 -1.28 -11.61
CA GLY A 41 7.77 -2.32 -12.08
C GLY A 41 7.47 -3.76 -11.65
N HIS A 42 6.81 -3.96 -10.51
CA HIS A 42 6.40 -5.29 -10.04
C HIS A 42 5.06 -5.77 -10.60
N GLY A 43 4.30 -4.90 -11.25
CA GLY A 43 3.08 -5.23 -11.98
C GLY A 43 1.91 -5.71 -11.14
N THR A 44 0.88 -6.20 -11.84
CA THR A 44 -0.40 -6.62 -11.25
C THR A 44 -0.24 -7.80 -10.28
N LYS A 45 0.66 -8.73 -10.54
CA LYS A 45 0.86 -9.90 -9.67
C LYS A 45 1.30 -9.52 -8.26
N ALA A 46 2.15 -8.50 -8.12
CA ALA A 46 2.57 -7.99 -6.82
C ALA A 46 1.39 -7.39 -6.05
N LEU A 47 0.52 -6.65 -6.72
CA LEU A 47 -0.68 -6.08 -6.11
C LEU A 47 -1.67 -7.16 -5.66
N ILE A 48 -1.85 -8.20 -6.45
CA ILE A 48 -2.70 -9.36 -6.09
C ILE A 48 -2.14 -10.05 -4.85
N ALA A 49 -0.84 -10.29 -4.81
CA ALA A 49 -0.18 -10.91 -3.66
C ALA A 49 -0.36 -10.06 -2.39
N GLU A 50 -0.22 -8.75 -2.50
CA GLU A 50 -0.41 -7.82 -1.39
C GLU A 50 -1.86 -7.79 -0.91
N LEU A 51 -2.81 -7.77 -1.82
CA LEU A 51 -4.24 -7.85 -1.50
C LEU A 51 -4.58 -9.14 -0.74
N ILE A 52 -4.17 -10.27 -1.28
CA ILE A 52 -4.44 -11.57 -0.67
C ILE A 52 -3.75 -11.67 0.69
N GLY A 53 -2.49 -11.31 0.77
CA GLY A 53 -1.72 -11.34 2.02
C GLY A 53 -2.32 -10.43 3.09
N GLY A 54 -2.73 -9.22 2.73
CA GLY A 54 -3.38 -8.28 3.63
C GLY A 54 -4.72 -8.79 4.16
N GLU A 55 -5.55 -9.38 3.30
CA GLU A 55 -6.85 -9.91 3.70
C GLU A 55 -6.72 -11.19 4.55
N ILE A 56 -5.74 -12.05 4.26
CA ILE A 56 -5.43 -13.20 5.12
C ILE A 56 -4.96 -12.70 6.50
N ALA A 57 -4.06 -11.75 6.55
CA ALA A 57 -3.59 -11.16 7.81
C ALA A 57 -4.75 -10.60 8.62
N ARG A 58 -5.65 -9.84 8.00
CA ARG A 58 -6.85 -9.30 8.64
C ARG A 58 -7.76 -10.40 9.19
N ALA A 59 -8.01 -11.44 8.41
CA ALA A 59 -8.84 -12.58 8.81
C ALA A 59 -8.24 -13.34 10.01
N LEU A 60 -6.92 -13.32 10.15
CA LEU A 60 -6.21 -13.91 11.28
C LEU A 60 -6.10 -12.98 12.50
N GLY A 61 -6.69 -11.79 12.44
CA GLY A 61 -6.74 -10.85 13.55
C GLY A 61 -5.61 -9.83 13.61
N PHE A 62 -4.75 -9.76 12.61
CA PHE A 62 -3.75 -8.70 12.52
C PHE A 62 -4.41 -7.36 12.18
N ARG A 63 -3.83 -6.28 12.68
CA ARG A 63 -4.23 -4.92 12.31
C ARG A 63 -3.58 -4.57 10.97
N VAL A 64 -4.42 -4.39 9.96
CA VAL A 64 -4.02 -4.05 8.60
C VAL A 64 -4.83 -2.83 8.17
N PRO A 65 -4.21 -1.82 7.54
CA PRO A 65 -4.98 -0.72 6.95
C PRO A 65 -6.03 -1.26 5.98
N GLU A 66 -7.17 -0.58 5.89
CA GLU A 66 -8.21 -0.99 4.94
C GLU A 66 -7.65 -1.01 3.52
N LEU A 67 -7.90 -2.09 2.81
CA LEU A 67 -7.55 -2.25 1.40
C LEU A 67 -8.79 -1.90 0.57
N VAL A 68 -8.59 -1.10 -0.47
CA VAL A 68 -9.64 -0.68 -1.41
C VAL A 68 -9.14 -0.78 -2.84
N PHE A 69 -10.06 -0.90 -3.78
CA PHE A 69 -9.75 -0.68 -5.19
C PHE A 69 -9.86 0.82 -5.50
N LEU A 70 -8.83 1.36 -6.14
CA LEU A 70 -8.81 2.75 -6.58
C LEU A 70 -8.79 2.82 -8.10
N ASN A 71 -9.84 3.42 -8.65
CA ASN A 71 -9.92 3.64 -10.08
C ASN A 71 -9.22 4.94 -10.47
N LEU A 72 -8.35 4.87 -11.46
CA LEU A 72 -7.62 6.00 -12.01
C LEU A 72 -8.16 6.32 -13.41
N ASP A 73 -8.71 7.53 -13.56
CA ASP A 73 -9.27 8.01 -14.82
C ASP A 73 -8.19 8.23 -15.88
N GLU A 74 -8.54 8.08 -17.15
CA GLU A 74 -7.65 8.29 -18.30
C GLU A 74 -7.05 9.70 -18.38
N ALA A 75 -7.78 10.70 -17.91
CA ALA A 75 -7.34 12.08 -17.92
C ALA A 75 -6.33 12.38 -16.81
N PHE A 76 -6.21 11.48 -15.86
CA PHE A 76 -5.35 11.68 -14.68
C PHE A 76 -3.88 11.69 -15.10
N GLY A 77 -3.13 12.66 -14.62
CA GLY A 77 -1.71 12.79 -14.90
C GLY A 77 -1.34 13.55 -16.18
N ARG A 78 -2.30 13.98 -17.00
CA ARG A 78 -2.01 14.74 -18.24
C ARG A 78 -1.27 16.06 -17.98
N THR A 79 -1.45 16.63 -16.79
CA THR A 79 -0.82 17.88 -16.37
C THR A 79 0.37 17.68 -15.43
N GLU A 80 0.75 16.43 -15.18
CA GLU A 80 1.91 16.12 -14.35
C GLU A 80 3.20 16.54 -15.04
N GLY A 81 4.03 17.32 -14.34
CA GLY A 81 5.29 17.82 -14.89
C GLY A 81 6.46 16.84 -14.85
N ASP A 82 6.38 15.81 -14.01
CA ASP A 82 7.38 14.75 -13.92
C ASP A 82 7.03 13.63 -14.88
N GLU A 83 7.91 13.38 -15.86
CA GLU A 83 7.67 12.37 -16.90
C GLU A 83 7.54 10.96 -16.32
N GLU A 84 8.34 10.60 -15.32
CA GLU A 84 8.28 9.28 -14.68
C GLU A 84 6.91 9.06 -14.01
N ILE A 85 6.43 10.07 -13.29
CA ILE A 85 5.12 10.02 -12.66
C ILE A 85 4.02 10.01 -13.73
N GLN A 86 4.13 10.83 -14.75
CA GLN A 86 3.17 10.87 -15.84
C GLN A 86 3.04 9.51 -16.53
N ASP A 87 4.16 8.87 -16.86
CA ASP A 87 4.20 7.56 -17.50
C ASP A 87 3.58 6.49 -16.58
N LEU A 88 3.89 6.54 -15.29
CA LEU A 88 3.32 5.64 -14.29
C LEU A 88 1.79 5.77 -14.20
N LEU A 89 1.28 6.99 -14.14
CA LEU A 89 -0.16 7.25 -14.08
C LEU A 89 -0.86 6.78 -15.35
N GLN A 90 -0.27 7.00 -16.52
CA GLN A 90 -0.82 6.51 -17.79
C GLN A 90 -0.84 4.98 -17.87
N ALA A 91 0.21 4.33 -17.41
CA ALA A 91 0.30 2.87 -17.35
C ALA A 91 -0.62 2.24 -16.30
N SER A 92 -1.15 3.04 -15.39
CA SER A 92 -1.94 2.59 -14.24
C SER A 92 -3.42 2.94 -14.33
N ARG A 93 -3.90 3.28 -15.52
CA ARG A 93 -5.33 3.54 -15.76
C ARG A 93 -6.19 2.36 -15.34
N GLY A 94 -7.37 2.63 -14.79
CA GLY A 94 -8.26 1.61 -14.26
C GLY A 94 -7.97 1.28 -12.80
N LEU A 95 -8.14 0.02 -12.40
CA LEU A 95 -8.04 -0.38 -11.01
C LEU A 95 -6.61 -0.50 -10.51
N ASN A 96 -6.36 0.09 -9.35
CA ASN A 96 -5.13 -0.01 -8.58
C ASN A 96 -5.47 -0.41 -7.14
N LEU A 97 -4.46 -0.70 -6.34
CA LEU A 97 -4.65 -1.04 -4.93
C LEU A 97 -4.40 0.20 -4.06
N GLY A 98 -5.33 0.47 -3.16
CA GLY A 98 -5.21 1.51 -2.15
C GLY A 98 -5.17 0.95 -0.75
N LEU A 99 -4.33 1.52 0.10
CA LEU A 99 -4.35 1.30 1.54
C LEU A 99 -4.77 2.60 2.22
N HIS A 100 -5.75 2.52 3.12
CA HIS A 100 -6.19 3.69 3.87
C HIS A 100 -5.00 4.36 4.56
N PHE A 101 -4.82 5.66 4.31
CA PHE A 101 -3.71 6.41 4.90
C PHE A 101 -3.96 6.64 6.40
N LEU A 102 -3.03 6.17 7.21
CA LEU A 102 -3.07 6.34 8.66
C LEU A 102 -2.30 7.60 9.05
N SER A 103 -3.03 8.69 9.26
CA SER A 103 -2.42 9.97 9.63
C SER A 103 -1.66 9.85 10.95
N GLY A 104 -0.44 10.34 10.99
CA GLY A 104 0.43 10.28 12.16
C GLY A 104 1.11 8.94 12.41
N ALA A 105 0.91 7.95 11.54
CA ALA A 105 1.63 6.69 11.65
C ALA A 105 3.12 6.88 11.34
N LEU A 106 3.96 6.19 12.10
CA LEU A 106 5.41 6.16 11.90
C LEU A 106 5.85 4.75 11.51
N THR A 107 6.87 4.66 10.68
CA THR A 107 7.46 3.36 10.36
C THR A 107 8.01 2.71 11.63
N PHE A 108 7.70 1.44 11.81
CA PHE A 108 8.27 0.65 12.90
C PHE A 108 9.77 0.50 12.71
N ASP A 109 10.54 0.87 13.73
CA ASP A 109 11.99 0.71 13.77
C ASP A 109 12.34 -0.30 14.89
N PRO A 110 12.92 -1.48 14.57
CA PRO A 110 13.23 -2.50 15.55
C PRO A 110 14.32 -2.08 16.55
N VAL A 111 15.07 -1.02 16.26
CA VAL A 111 16.05 -0.46 17.21
C VAL A 111 15.36 0.32 18.32
N ILE A 112 14.31 1.06 17.96
CA ILE A 112 13.61 1.97 18.90
C ILE A 112 12.36 1.32 19.46
N ASN A 113 11.58 0.65 18.60
CA ASN A 113 10.29 0.07 18.95
C ASN A 113 10.44 -1.40 19.33
N LYS A 114 9.62 -1.85 20.25
CA LYS A 114 9.57 -3.25 20.66
C LYS A 114 8.20 -3.85 20.38
N VAL A 115 8.21 -5.09 19.91
CA VAL A 115 7.02 -5.92 19.72
C VAL A 115 7.05 -7.02 20.77
N GLY A 116 5.90 -7.30 21.40
CA GLY A 116 5.78 -8.43 22.33
C GLY A 116 6.08 -9.75 21.61
N GLU A 117 6.65 -10.70 22.35
CA GLU A 117 7.09 -12.00 21.81
C GLU A 117 5.98 -12.76 21.08
N LYS A 118 4.76 -12.72 21.62
CA LYS A 118 3.60 -13.38 21.01
C LYS A 118 3.30 -12.80 19.63
N LEU A 119 3.20 -11.49 19.52
CA LEU A 119 2.94 -10.82 18.25
C LEU A 119 4.09 -11.04 17.26
N ALA A 120 5.34 -10.95 17.73
CA ALA A 120 6.51 -11.21 16.89
C ALA A 120 6.47 -12.62 16.30
N SER A 121 6.17 -13.64 17.13
CA SER A 121 6.03 -15.02 16.66
C SER A 121 4.91 -15.20 15.65
N GLN A 122 3.79 -14.53 15.85
CA GLN A 122 2.66 -14.56 14.92
C GLN A 122 3.02 -13.93 13.57
N ILE A 123 3.75 -12.82 13.56
CA ILE A 123 4.23 -12.17 12.34
C ILE A 123 5.18 -13.08 11.58
N VAL A 124 6.14 -13.69 12.26
CA VAL A 124 7.08 -14.65 11.65
C VAL A 124 6.34 -15.84 11.04
N TRP A 125 5.36 -16.37 11.73
CA TRP A 125 4.53 -17.46 11.23
C TRP A 125 3.74 -17.05 9.97
N LEU A 126 3.14 -15.86 10.00
CA LEU A 126 2.41 -15.32 8.84
C LEU A 126 3.34 -15.12 7.64
N ASP A 127 4.52 -14.56 7.86
CA ASP A 127 5.51 -14.36 6.80
C ASP A 127 5.96 -15.69 6.18
N ALA A 128 6.12 -16.72 6.99
CA ALA A 128 6.45 -18.07 6.52
C ALA A 128 5.30 -18.66 5.70
N LEU A 129 4.06 -18.50 6.16
CA LEU A 129 2.86 -18.98 5.45
C LEU A 129 2.72 -18.32 4.08
N LEU A 130 2.97 -17.03 4.00
CA LEU A 130 2.82 -16.23 2.78
C LEU A 130 4.08 -16.23 1.91
N THR A 131 5.15 -16.86 2.36
CA THR A 131 6.49 -16.76 1.74
C THR A 131 6.92 -15.30 1.52
N ASN A 132 6.64 -14.43 2.50
CA ASN A 132 6.96 -13.01 2.44
C ASN A 132 8.45 -12.79 2.68
N VAL A 133 9.17 -12.39 1.64
CA VAL A 133 10.61 -12.10 1.69
C VAL A 133 10.92 -10.62 1.83
N ASP A 134 9.90 -9.75 1.75
CA ASP A 134 10.07 -8.29 1.74
C ASP A 134 10.28 -7.70 3.14
N ARG A 135 9.93 -8.43 4.19
CA ARG A 135 10.12 -7.93 5.55
C ARG A 135 11.56 -8.11 5.99
N THR A 136 12.24 -7.00 6.20
CA THR A 136 13.62 -6.95 6.67
C THR A 136 13.75 -5.92 7.80
N THR A 137 14.90 -5.86 8.45
CA THR A 137 15.17 -4.84 9.48
C THR A 137 15.23 -3.42 8.90
N ARG A 138 15.50 -3.28 7.61
CA ARG A 138 15.52 -1.99 6.91
C ARG A 138 14.17 -1.63 6.30
N ASN A 139 13.36 -2.63 5.98
CA ASN A 139 12.04 -2.47 5.42
C ASN A 139 11.06 -3.36 6.19
N THR A 140 10.61 -2.87 7.33
CA THR A 140 9.82 -3.67 8.26
C THR A 140 8.40 -3.92 7.77
N ASN A 141 7.89 -3.10 6.86
CA ASN A 141 6.49 -3.13 6.40
C ASN A 141 5.49 -3.12 7.58
N MET A 142 5.83 -2.39 8.62
CA MET A 142 5.00 -2.22 9.81
C MET A 142 4.98 -0.76 10.22
N LEU A 143 3.87 -0.35 10.80
CA LEU A 143 3.64 1.01 11.27
C LEU A 143 3.32 1.02 12.76
N MET A 144 3.76 2.06 13.44
CA MET A 144 3.30 2.45 14.77
C MET A 144 2.22 3.50 14.61
N TRP A 145 1.01 3.20 15.06
CA TRP A 145 -0.13 4.10 14.97
C TRP A 145 -0.95 4.08 16.26
N HIS A 146 -1.38 5.25 16.72
CA HIS A 146 -2.12 5.45 17.96
C HIS A 146 -3.57 5.80 17.75
#